data_45aefecbc68dae67f59a5322fec3ba9d
#
_entry.id   45aefecbc68dae67f59a5322fec3ba9d
#
_cell.length_a   1.000
_cell.length_b   1.000
_cell.length_c   1.000
_cell.angle_alpha   90.00
_cell.angle_beta   90.00
_cell.angle_gamma   90.00
#
_symmetry.space_group_name_H-M   'P 1'
#
loop_
_entity.id
_entity.type
_entity.pdbx_description
1 polymer ?
#
loop_
_entity_poly.entity_id
_entity_poly.type
_entity_poly.pdbx_seq_one_letter_code
_entity_poly.pdbx_strand_id
1 'polypeptide(L)'
;MTLSLSEISTVSATFREDLRAYAAAGFDGIGLWEMKLGDDEEGDLDAFRASGLSATNCVPVNPSILPNGVIEGPEDVEERIRSICASMHRLARYGPDCVLCLTGPPGERDEDKARSLVIDGLRRVAAAADNAGVRLGLEPIHVSQRDALTLVSTIPQTLELLYEAGLPDVGVMVDLWHLWDTPDIERHLAENVDRFTGVHVGDWFADERGDRALPGEGVSRIRELLRVLRDAGWRGAWDVEIFGDPDSSDSLWAYDVDEAARRAYAAISSVDPD
;
A
#
# COMPACT_ATOMS: atom_id res chain seq x y z
N MET A 1 6.31 -14.64 -10.22
CA MET A 1 5.87 -13.72 -9.14
C MET A 1 4.37 -13.50 -9.28
N THR A 2 3.65 -13.23 -8.20
CA THR A 2 2.24 -12.81 -8.26
C THR A 2 2.16 -11.37 -8.76
N LEU A 3 1.44 -11.11 -9.84
CA LEU A 3 1.16 -9.77 -10.32
C LEU A 3 -0.19 -9.31 -9.80
N SER A 4 -0.24 -8.14 -9.18
CA SER A 4 -1.43 -7.57 -8.54
C SER A 4 -1.66 -6.13 -8.99
N LEU A 5 -2.89 -5.67 -8.93
CA LEU A 5 -3.26 -4.28 -9.16
C LEU A 5 -4.05 -3.76 -7.95
N SER A 6 -3.59 -2.66 -7.39
CA SER A 6 -4.26 -1.96 -6.29
C SER A 6 -5.48 -1.21 -6.82
N GLU A 7 -6.62 -1.32 -6.12
CA GLU A 7 -7.90 -0.74 -6.52
C GLU A 7 -7.91 0.79 -6.63
N ILE A 8 -6.94 1.48 -5.99
CA ILE A 8 -6.79 2.93 -6.19
C ILE A 8 -6.38 3.26 -7.63
N SER A 9 -5.73 2.34 -8.32
CA SER A 9 -5.32 2.52 -9.73
C SER A 9 -6.51 2.68 -10.69
N THR A 10 -7.70 2.23 -10.25
CA THR A 10 -8.97 2.31 -10.98
C THR A 10 -10.06 2.92 -10.09
N VAL A 11 -9.76 4.05 -9.46
CA VAL A 11 -10.56 4.67 -8.39
C VAL A 11 -12.05 4.83 -8.70
N SER A 12 -12.41 5.07 -9.97
CA SER A 12 -13.80 5.27 -10.41
C SER A 12 -14.59 3.98 -10.61
N ALA A 13 -13.92 2.82 -10.66
CA ALA A 13 -14.58 1.54 -10.83
C ALA A 13 -15.10 1.00 -9.48
N THR A 14 -16.14 0.20 -9.55
CA THR A 14 -16.63 -0.55 -8.38
C THR A 14 -15.77 -1.77 -8.11
N PHE A 15 -15.77 -2.28 -6.89
CA PHE A 15 -15.08 -3.52 -6.50
C PHE A 15 -15.32 -4.68 -7.48
N ARG A 16 -16.57 -4.90 -7.91
CA ARG A 16 -16.92 -5.99 -8.83
C ARG A 16 -16.42 -5.76 -10.26
N GLU A 17 -16.32 -4.51 -10.70
CA GLU A 17 -15.71 -4.17 -11.98
C GLU A 17 -14.21 -4.39 -11.95
N ASP A 18 -13.54 -4.06 -10.84
CA ASP A 18 -12.11 -4.32 -10.62
C ASP A 18 -11.82 -5.83 -10.66
N LEU A 19 -12.57 -6.64 -9.91
CA LEU A 19 -12.41 -8.10 -9.92
C LEU A 19 -12.46 -8.68 -11.33
N ARG A 20 -13.45 -8.24 -12.13
CA ARG A 20 -13.63 -8.70 -13.51
C ARG A 20 -12.47 -8.24 -14.40
N ALA A 21 -12.14 -6.95 -14.35
CA ALA A 21 -11.16 -6.33 -15.24
C ALA A 21 -9.73 -6.84 -14.95
N TYR A 22 -9.38 -6.99 -13.67
CA TYR A 22 -8.04 -7.46 -13.27
C TYR A 22 -7.83 -8.92 -13.67
N ALA A 23 -8.80 -9.80 -13.39
CA ALA A 23 -8.74 -11.18 -13.83
C ALA A 23 -8.67 -11.30 -15.38
N ALA A 24 -9.44 -10.47 -16.10
CA ALA A 24 -9.44 -10.47 -17.58
C ALA A 24 -8.12 -9.91 -18.15
N ALA A 25 -7.45 -8.98 -17.48
CA ALA A 25 -6.14 -8.45 -17.87
C ALA A 25 -5.00 -9.45 -17.63
N GLY A 26 -5.18 -10.44 -16.74
CA GLY A 26 -4.20 -11.48 -16.45
C GLY A 26 -3.49 -11.32 -15.10
N PHE A 27 -3.96 -10.42 -14.22
CA PHE A 27 -3.46 -10.34 -12.86
C PHE A 27 -3.82 -11.60 -12.05
N ASP A 28 -2.95 -11.94 -11.11
CA ASP A 28 -3.14 -13.04 -10.15
C ASP A 28 -3.77 -12.54 -8.84
N GLY A 29 -3.63 -11.24 -8.57
CA GLY A 29 -4.03 -10.62 -7.30
C GLY A 29 -4.66 -9.26 -7.46
N ILE A 30 -5.21 -8.79 -6.34
CA ILE A 30 -5.82 -7.48 -6.16
C ILE A 30 -5.39 -6.87 -4.83
N GLY A 31 -4.91 -5.64 -4.85
CA GLY A 31 -4.70 -4.81 -3.66
C GLY A 31 -6.01 -4.16 -3.26
N LEU A 32 -6.64 -4.70 -2.20
CA LEU A 32 -7.98 -4.25 -1.79
C LEU A 32 -7.96 -2.91 -1.07
N TRP A 33 -8.82 -2.00 -1.49
CA TRP A 33 -9.13 -0.77 -0.77
C TRP A 33 -10.49 -0.90 -0.09
N GLU A 34 -10.51 -1.00 1.24
CA GLU A 34 -11.73 -1.25 2.01
C GLU A 34 -12.87 -0.28 1.69
N MET A 35 -12.55 0.96 1.27
CA MET A 35 -13.54 1.96 0.87
C MET A 35 -14.38 1.56 -0.34
N LYS A 36 -13.94 0.60 -1.14
CA LYS A 36 -14.68 0.07 -2.29
C LYS A 36 -15.59 -1.12 -1.95
N LEU A 37 -15.40 -1.71 -0.77
CA LEU A 37 -16.26 -2.80 -0.30
C LEU A 37 -17.62 -2.23 0.11
N GLY A 38 -18.69 -2.88 -0.37
CA GLY A 38 -20.06 -2.48 -0.09
C GLY A 38 -20.59 -2.96 1.27
N ASP A 39 -21.89 -2.71 1.48
CA ASP A 39 -22.62 -3.20 2.67
C ASP A 39 -23.03 -4.68 2.54
N ASP A 40 -23.01 -5.23 1.32
CA ASP A 40 -23.27 -6.65 1.03
C ASP A 40 -21.98 -7.48 1.18
N GLU A 41 -21.50 -7.57 2.42
CA GLU A 41 -20.21 -8.22 2.71
C GLU A 41 -20.12 -9.67 2.21
N GLU A 42 -21.21 -10.45 2.31
CA GLU A 42 -21.21 -11.85 1.82
C GLU A 42 -21.20 -11.89 0.29
N GLY A 43 -21.98 -11.03 -0.37
CA GLY A 43 -21.99 -10.95 -1.82
C GLY A 43 -20.65 -10.45 -2.41
N ASP A 44 -19.96 -9.56 -1.73
CA ASP A 44 -18.62 -9.11 -2.15
C ASP A 44 -17.57 -10.22 -1.94
N LEU A 45 -17.63 -10.93 -0.83
CA LEU A 45 -16.75 -12.06 -0.56
C LEU A 45 -16.97 -13.23 -1.56
N ASP A 46 -18.23 -13.50 -1.94
CA ASP A 46 -18.55 -14.51 -2.96
C ASP A 46 -18.06 -14.06 -4.35
N ALA A 47 -18.21 -12.79 -4.70
CA ALA A 47 -17.67 -12.25 -5.95
C ALA A 47 -16.14 -12.33 -6.00
N PHE A 48 -15.47 -12.00 -4.88
CA PHE A 48 -14.02 -12.13 -4.76
C PHE A 48 -13.56 -13.57 -4.96
N ARG A 49 -14.17 -14.53 -4.28
CA ARG A 49 -13.86 -15.96 -4.44
C ARG A 49 -14.09 -16.47 -5.87
N ALA A 50 -15.14 -15.98 -6.52
CA ALA A 50 -15.45 -16.34 -7.90
C ALA A 50 -14.49 -15.75 -8.92
N SER A 51 -13.81 -14.65 -8.61
CA SER A 51 -12.85 -14.00 -9.52
C SER A 51 -11.58 -14.82 -9.73
N GLY A 52 -11.19 -15.63 -8.74
CA GLY A 52 -9.95 -16.40 -8.74
C GLY A 52 -8.71 -15.56 -8.37
N LEU A 53 -8.87 -14.26 -8.07
CA LEU A 53 -7.79 -13.40 -7.61
C LEU A 53 -7.45 -13.69 -6.14
N SER A 54 -6.21 -13.45 -5.74
CA SER A 54 -5.77 -13.42 -4.35
C SER A 54 -5.72 -11.98 -3.83
N ALA A 55 -6.09 -11.75 -2.56
CA ALA A 55 -5.87 -10.45 -1.93
C ALA A 55 -4.39 -10.30 -1.57
N THR A 56 -3.81 -9.19 -1.96
CA THR A 56 -2.38 -8.90 -1.71
C THR A 56 -2.23 -7.87 -0.60
N ASN A 57 -1.94 -6.61 -0.94
CA ASN A 57 -1.82 -5.54 0.02
C ASN A 57 -3.19 -4.89 0.21
N CYS A 58 -3.70 -4.89 1.44
CA CYS A 58 -5.01 -4.31 1.73
C CYS A 58 -4.89 -2.99 2.46
N VAL A 59 -5.70 -2.02 2.06
CA VAL A 59 -5.73 -0.67 2.63
C VAL A 59 -7.01 -0.47 3.45
N PRO A 60 -6.91 -0.25 4.76
CA PRO A 60 -8.06 0.09 5.61
C PRO A 60 -8.75 1.39 5.17
N VAL A 61 -10.04 1.53 5.46
CA VAL A 61 -10.79 2.77 5.19
C VAL A 61 -10.13 3.99 5.83
N ASN A 62 -9.51 3.80 6.99
CA ASN A 62 -8.66 4.78 7.67
C ASN A 62 -7.30 4.17 7.93
N PRO A 63 -6.30 4.32 7.04
CA PRO A 63 -5.03 3.62 7.19
C PRO A 63 -4.08 4.27 8.20
N SER A 64 -4.28 5.54 8.62
CA SER A 64 -3.33 6.27 9.46
C SER A 64 -3.79 6.46 10.89
N ILE A 65 -2.86 6.31 11.85
CA ILE A 65 -3.11 6.48 13.29
C ILE A 65 -3.39 7.93 13.63
N LEU A 66 -2.54 8.86 13.16
CA LEU A 66 -2.79 10.28 13.32
C LEU A 66 -3.62 10.81 12.15
N PRO A 67 -4.49 11.82 12.38
CA PRO A 67 -5.21 12.49 11.30
C PRO A 67 -4.25 13.10 10.29
N ASN A 68 -4.65 13.06 9.03
CA ASN A 68 -3.92 13.68 7.93
C ASN A 68 -4.89 14.43 7.03
N GLY A 69 -4.40 15.35 6.22
CA GLY A 69 -5.22 16.19 5.35
C GLY A 69 -5.53 15.58 3.98
N VAL A 70 -5.10 14.35 3.71
CA VAL A 70 -5.18 13.72 2.38
C VAL A 70 -6.25 12.62 2.35
N ILE A 71 -6.29 11.79 3.37
CA ILE A 71 -7.24 10.67 3.48
C ILE A 71 -8.30 11.04 4.51
N GLU A 72 -9.55 11.13 4.07
CA GLU A 72 -10.69 11.42 4.96
C GLU A 72 -10.79 10.42 6.10
N GLY A 73 -11.25 10.88 7.25
CA GLY A 73 -11.44 10.02 8.41
C GLY A 73 -11.63 10.83 9.70
N PRO A 74 -11.85 10.15 10.83
CA PRO A 74 -12.01 10.82 12.12
C PRO A 74 -10.81 11.71 12.49
N GLU A 75 -11.07 12.88 13.07
CA GLU A 75 -10.03 13.74 13.66
C GLU A 75 -9.52 13.19 15.00
N ASP A 76 -10.36 12.43 15.69
CA ASP A 76 -10.01 11.80 16.98
C ASP A 76 -9.12 10.58 16.77
N VAL A 77 -7.94 10.58 17.39
CA VAL A 77 -6.94 9.50 17.26
C VAL A 77 -7.49 8.16 17.76
N GLU A 78 -8.27 8.19 18.84
CA GLU A 78 -8.88 6.97 19.41
C GLU A 78 -9.94 6.36 18.48
N GLU A 79 -10.68 7.20 17.77
CA GLU A 79 -11.64 6.74 16.74
C GLU A 79 -10.91 6.14 15.54
N ARG A 80 -9.83 6.76 15.09
CA ARG A 80 -8.99 6.21 14.01
C ARG A 80 -8.44 4.84 14.36
N ILE A 81 -7.84 4.70 15.53
CA ILE A 81 -7.29 3.41 15.99
C ILE A 81 -8.40 2.34 16.05
N ARG A 82 -9.58 2.67 16.58
CA ARG A 82 -10.73 1.75 16.60
C ARG A 82 -11.16 1.35 15.20
N SER A 83 -11.21 2.29 14.27
CA SER A 83 -11.53 2.04 12.86
C SER A 83 -10.51 1.09 12.22
N ILE A 84 -9.21 1.35 12.37
CA ILE A 84 -8.15 0.47 11.85
C ILE A 84 -8.27 -0.94 12.43
N CYS A 85 -8.49 -1.06 13.76
CA CYS A 85 -8.67 -2.36 14.39
C CYS A 85 -9.90 -3.13 13.85
N ALA A 86 -10.98 -2.44 13.54
CA ALA A 86 -12.16 -3.05 12.91
C ALA A 86 -11.87 -3.51 11.48
N SER A 87 -11.12 -2.70 10.71
CA SER A 87 -10.67 -3.04 9.36
C SER A 87 -9.82 -4.32 9.33
N MET A 88 -8.97 -4.58 10.35
CA MET A 88 -8.19 -5.83 10.42
C MET A 88 -9.11 -7.06 10.35
N HIS A 89 -10.21 -7.06 11.10
CA HIS A 89 -11.16 -8.19 11.10
C HIS A 89 -11.96 -8.29 9.79
N ARG A 90 -12.34 -7.15 9.21
CA ARG A 90 -13.09 -7.14 7.95
C ARG A 90 -12.23 -7.64 6.79
N LEU A 91 -11.02 -7.10 6.65
CA LEU A 91 -10.08 -7.46 5.58
C LEU A 91 -9.54 -8.88 5.72
N ALA A 92 -9.39 -9.39 6.95
CA ALA A 92 -8.98 -10.78 7.20
C ALA A 92 -9.83 -11.82 6.48
N ARG A 93 -11.11 -11.53 6.20
CA ARG A 93 -12.03 -12.42 5.49
C ARG A 93 -11.61 -12.71 4.03
N TYR A 94 -10.81 -11.80 3.47
CA TYR A 94 -10.26 -11.93 2.11
C TYR A 94 -8.91 -12.66 2.08
N GLY A 95 -8.29 -12.92 3.25
CA GLY A 95 -7.01 -13.63 3.37
C GLY A 95 -5.84 -12.89 2.74
N PRO A 96 -5.64 -11.59 3.04
CA PRO A 96 -4.61 -10.77 2.40
C PRO A 96 -3.19 -11.22 2.79
N ASP A 97 -2.22 -10.94 1.92
CA ASP A 97 -0.80 -11.09 2.24
C ASP A 97 -0.39 -10.13 3.36
N CYS A 98 -0.89 -8.88 3.32
CA CYS A 98 -0.75 -7.94 4.43
C CYS A 98 -1.85 -6.87 4.43
N VAL A 99 -2.01 -6.20 5.58
CA VAL A 99 -2.80 -4.97 5.73
C VAL A 99 -1.85 -3.85 6.10
N LEU A 100 -1.90 -2.74 5.36
CA LEU A 100 -1.01 -1.61 5.62
C LEU A 100 -1.54 -0.70 6.73
N CYS A 101 -0.62 0.02 7.37
CA CYS A 101 -0.89 1.09 8.31
C CYS A 101 0.08 2.25 8.05
N LEU A 102 -0.41 3.47 8.22
CA LEU A 102 0.38 4.70 8.18
C LEU A 102 0.45 5.31 9.58
N THR A 103 1.51 6.05 9.85
CA THR A 103 1.61 6.80 11.10
C THR A 103 0.68 8.01 11.13
N GLY A 104 0.49 8.68 10.00
CA GLY A 104 0.02 10.05 9.91
C GLY A 104 1.09 11.06 10.33
N PRO A 105 0.94 12.36 10.00
CA PRO A 105 1.88 13.42 10.31
C PRO A 105 1.73 13.89 11.76
N PRO A 106 2.73 14.60 12.32
CA PRO A 106 2.61 15.19 13.67
C PRO A 106 1.51 16.27 13.72
N GLY A 107 1.25 16.98 12.61
CA GLY A 107 0.37 18.14 12.56
C GLY A 107 0.88 19.26 13.48
N GLU A 108 -0.01 19.85 14.27
CA GLU A 108 0.34 20.87 15.26
C GLU A 108 0.89 20.30 16.59
N ARG A 109 1.04 18.96 16.68
CA ARG A 109 1.53 18.30 17.89
C ARG A 109 3.06 18.38 17.96
N ASP A 110 3.55 18.39 19.18
CA ASP A 110 4.97 18.12 19.43
C ASP A 110 5.35 16.73 18.89
N GLU A 111 6.53 16.59 18.28
CA GLU A 111 6.97 15.35 17.63
C GLU A 111 7.05 14.17 18.60
N ASP A 112 7.52 14.37 19.84
CA ASP A 112 7.62 13.31 20.84
C ASP A 112 6.22 12.84 21.25
N LYS A 113 5.28 13.76 21.37
CA LYS A 113 3.89 13.44 21.67
C LYS A 113 3.22 12.69 20.50
N ALA A 114 3.44 13.15 19.27
CA ALA A 114 2.94 12.47 18.08
C ALA A 114 3.50 11.04 17.99
N ARG A 115 4.81 10.88 18.19
CA ARG A 115 5.49 9.59 18.21
C ARG A 115 4.94 8.66 19.29
N SER A 116 4.71 9.16 20.50
CA SER A 116 4.11 8.37 21.59
C SER A 116 2.71 7.87 21.25
N LEU A 117 1.86 8.72 20.67
CA LEU A 117 0.51 8.33 20.21
C LEU A 117 0.57 7.26 19.12
N VAL A 118 1.50 7.40 18.17
CA VAL A 118 1.71 6.41 17.11
C VAL A 118 2.17 5.07 17.68
N ILE A 119 3.11 5.06 18.62
CA ILE A 119 3.59 3.82 19.26
C ILE A 119 2.45 3.11 19.99
N ASP A 120 1.64 3.83 20.74
CA ASP A 120 0.48 3.26 21.46
C ASP A 120 -0.57 2.74 20.47
N GLY A 121 -0.85 3.49 19.41
CA GLY A 121 -1.77 3.08 18.34
C GLY A 121 -1.28 1.83 17.61
N LEU A 122 0.00 1.79 17.22
CA LEU A 122 0.61 0.62 16.55
C LEU A 122 0.49 -0.64 17.39
N ARG A 123 0.72 -0.57 18.70
CA ARG A 123 0.56 -1.73 19.61
C ARG A 123 -0.86 -2.29 19.57
N ARG A 124 -1.85 -1.43 19.56
CA ARG A 124 -3.27 -1.83 19.52
C ARG A 124 -3.65 -2.40 18.16
N VAL A 125 -3.20 -1.76 17.08
CA VAL A 125 -3.45 -2.23 15.71
C VAL A 125 -2.75 -3.57 15.47
N ALA A 126 -1.50 -3.74 15.92
CA ALA A 126 -0.78 -5.01 15.83
C ALA A 126 -1.51 -6.13 16.58
N ALA A 127 -1.99 -5.86 17.81
CA ALA A 127 -2.78 -6.84 18.55
C ALA A 127 -4.09 -7.22 17.84
N ALA A 128 -4.74 -6.26 17.16
CA ALA A 128 -5.94 -6.55 16.36
C ALA A 128 -5.60 -7.38 15.11
N ALA A 129 -4.49 -7.08 14.44
CA ALA A 129 -3.99 -7.84 13.30
C ALA A 129 -3.66 -9.30 13.69
N ASP A 130 -2.95 -9.50 14.80
CA ASP A 130 -2.66 -10.84 15.35
C ASP A 130 -3.94 -11.62 15.65
N ASN A 131 -4.90 -10.98 16.31
CA ASN A 131 -6.20 -11.61 16.63
C ASN A 131 -7.00 -11.97 15.37
N ALA A 132 -6.87 -11.17 14.30
CA ALA A 132 -7.52 -11.43 13.02
C ALA A 132 -6.74 -12.42 12.14
N GLY A 133 -5.49 -12.73 12.48
CA GLY A 133 -4.62 -13.61 11.72
C GLY A 133 -4.08 -12.98 10.43
N VAL A 134 -3.90 -11.65 10.40
CA VAL A 134 -3.34 -10.92 9.26
C VAL A 134 -1.98 -10.33 9.60
N ARG A 135 -1.11 -10.19 8.60
CA ARG A 135 0.17 -9.50 8.75
C ARG A 135 -0.05 -7.99 8.65
N LEU A 136 0.58 -7.24 9.56
CA LEU A 136 0.57 -5.78 9.54
C LEU A 136 1.86 -5.26 8.92
N GLY A 137 1.73 -4.29 8.00
CA GLY A 137 2.85 -3.56 7.40
C GLY A 137 2.78 -2.06 7.68
N LEU A 138 3.84 -1.48 8.25
CA LEU A 138 3.96 -0.03 8.42
C LEU A 138 4.64 0.55 7.17
N GLU A 139 4.01 1.52 6.52
CA GLU A 139 4.50 2.10 5.28
C GLU A 139 5.23 3.44 5.52
N PRO A 140 6.50 3.55 5.11
CA PRO A 140 7.19 4.83 4.99
C PRO A 140 6.73 5.60 3.75
N ILE A 141 6.45 6.89 3.93
CA ILE A 141 5.99 7.77 2.86
C ILE A 141 7.11 8.73 2.45
N HIS A 142 7.20 9.05 1.16
CA HIS A 142 8.23 9.92 0.59
C HIS A 142 8.42 11.22 1.40
N VAL A 143 9.66 11.64 1.55
CA VAL A 143 10.04 12.78 2.41
C VAL A 143 9.32 14.08 2.02
N SER A 144 8.99 14.28 0.74
CA SER A 144 8.23 15.47 0.29
C SER A 144 6.79 15.51 0.81
N GLN A 145 6.25 14.37 1.24
CA GLN A 145 4.90 14.25 1.79
C GLN A 145 4.88 14.04 3.31
N ARG A 146 6.05 14.15 3.96
CA ARG A 146 6.20 13.90 5.40
C ARG A 146 5.21 14.70 6.23
N ASP A 147 5.13 16.00 6.01
CA ASP A 147 4.28 16.90 6.80
C ASP A 147 2.77 16.68 6.56
N ALA A 148 2.41 15.99 5.48
CA ALA A 148 1.03 15.68 5.15
C ALA A 148 0.58 14.28 5.60
N LEU A 149 1.49 13.29 5.62
CA LEU A 149 1.09 11.88 5.70
C LEU A 149 1.84 11.03 6.73
N THR A 150 3.06 11.40 7.20
CA THR A 150 3.86 10.42 7.95
C THR A 150 4.86 11.01 8.93
N LEU A 151 5.27 10.20 9.92
CA LEU A 151 6.43 10.45 10.78
C LEU A 151 7.70 9.73 10.27
N VAL A 152 7.56 8.76 9.36
CA VAL A 152 8.67 7.94 8.87
C VAL A 152 8.71 7.94 7.34
N SER A 153 9.90 8.18 6.77
CA SER A 153 10.09 8.31 5.32
C SER A 153 11.14 7.34 4.76
N THR A 154 11.70 6.47 5.59
CA THR A 154 12.71 5.50 5.16
C THR A 154 12.54 4.16 5.86
N ILE A 155 13.03 3.08 5.26
CA ILE A 155 13.05 1.75 5.86
C ILE A 155 13.72 1.77 7.25
N PRO A 156 14.92 2.36 7.45
CA PRO A 156 15.53 2.43 8.77
C PRO A 156 14.68 3.15 9.83
N GLN A 157 14.06 4.30 9.50
CA GLN A 157 13.18 5.03 10.43
C GLN A 157 11.97 4.19 10.82
N THR A 158 11.39 3.45 9.86
CA THR A 158 10.25 2.57 10.12
C THR A 158 10.64 1.43 11.07
N LEU A 159 11.77 0.77 10.82
CA LEU A 159 12.27 -0.31 11.68
C LEU A 159 12.62 0.19 13.09
N GLU A 160 13.20 1.39 13.21
CA GLU A 160 13.47 2.02 14.51
C GLU A 160 12.20 2.28 15.30
N LEU A 161 11.15 2.84 14.66
CA LEU A 161 9.85 3.07 15.29
C LEU A 161 9.19 1.76 15.74
N LEU A 162 9.23 0.73 14.91
CA LEU A 162 8.72 -0.60 15.26
C LEU A 162 9.49 -1.23 16.43
N TYR A 163 10.81 -1.05 16.47
CA TYR A 163 11.64 -1.51 17.59
C TYR A 163 11.27 -0.79 18.89
N GLU A 164 11.13 0.52 18.89
CA GLU A 164 10.68 1.31 20.05
C GLU A 164 9.27 0.92 20.51
N ALA A 165 8.40 0.61 19.57
CA ALA A 165 7.06 0.10 19.88
C ALA A 165 7.08 -1.32 20.48
N GLY A 166 8.20 -2.04 20.42
CA GLY A 166 8.30 -3.43 20.87
C GLY A 166 7.55 -4.40 19.95
N LEU A 167 7.50 -4.11 18.65
CA LEU A 167 6.74 -4.83 17.62
C LEU A 167 7.67 -5.47 16.57
N PRO A 168 8.49 -6.46 16.94
CA PRO A 168 9.46 -7.06 16.01
C PRO A 168 8.79 -7.84 14.87
N ASP A 169 7.55 -8.28 15.04
CA ASP A 169 6.81 -9.09 14.06
C ASP A 169 6.00 -8.25 13.07
N VAL A 170 5.80 -6.95 13.35
CA VAL A 170 5.24 -6.00 12.37
C VAL A 170 6.30 -5.69 11.33
N GLY A 171 5.93 -5.81 10.04
CA GLY A 171 6.86 -5.58 8.95
C GLY A 171 6.77 -4.18 8.35
N VAL A 172 7.57 -3.99 7.30
CA VAL A 172 7.55 -2.78 6.49
C VAL A 172 6.74 -3.06 5.22
N MET A 173 5.75 -2.23 4.95
CA MET A 173 5.13 -2.14 3.64
C MET A 173 6.01 -1.25 2.77
N VAL A 174 6.57 -1.81 1.71
CA VAL A 174 7.49 -1.10 0.82
C VAL A 174 6.68 -0.53 -0.35
N ASP A 175 6.67 0.79 -0.50
CA ASP A 175 6.22 1.41 -1.74
C ASP A 175 7.44 2.01 -2.46
N LEU A 176 7.74 1.47 -3.65
CA LEU A 176 8.89 1.90 -4.42
C LEU A 176 8.76 3.33 -4.93
N TRP A 177 7.52 3.83 -5.12
CA TRP A 177 7.29 5.23 -5.46
C TRP A 177 7.70 6.17 -4.32
N HIS A 178 7.54 5.76 -3.07
CA HIS A 178 7.95 6.54 -1.91
C HIS A 178 9.42 6.44 -1.58
N LEU A 179 10.10 5.39 -2.03
CA LEU A 179 11.45 5.06 -1.54
C LEU A 179 12.56 5.14 -2.59
N TRP A 180 12.22 5.30 -3.88
CA TRP A 180 13.17 5.13 -4.99
C TRP A 180 14.42 6.00 -4.92
N ASP A 181 14.33 7.23 -4.37
CA ASP A 181 15.42 8.20 -4.26
C ASP A 181 16.06 8.23 -2.86
N THR A 182 15.61 7.35 -1.95
CA THR A 182 16.23 7.21 -0.62
C THR A 182 17.71 6.84 -0.78
N PRO A 183 18.64 7.53 -0.09
CA PRO A 183 20.05 7.16 -0.13
C PRO A 183 20.28 5.69 0.20
N ASP A 184 21.12 5.01 -0.59
CA ASP A 184 21.43 3.57 -0.44
C ASP A 184 20.22 2.64 -0.51
N ILE A 185 19.15 3.00 -1.24
CA ILE A 185 17.89 2.22 -1.27
C ILE A 185 18.13 0.76 -1.64
N GLU A 186 18.96 0.47 -2.62
CA GLU A 186 19.27 -0.91 -3.05
C GLU A 186 19.81 -1.75 -1.89
N ARG A 187 20.70 -1.17 -1.07
CA ARG A 187 21.23 -1.83 0.13
C ARG A 187 20.13 -2.05 1.17
N HIS A 188 19.30 -1.03 1.43
CA HIS A 188 18.21 -1.16 2.39
C HIS A 188 17.17 -2.20 1.97
N LEU A 189 16.85 -2.29 0.68
CA LEU A 189 15.96 -3.34 0.14
C LEU A 189 16.57 -4.73 0.32
N ALA A 190 17.87 -4.89 -0.01
CA ALA A 190 18.53 -6.19 0.07
C ALA A 190 18.72 -6.69 1.51
N GLU A 191 19.13 -5.80 2.43
CA GLU A 191 19.44 -6.17 3.82
C GLU A 191 18.21 -6.43 4.69
N ASN A 192 17.02 -5.92 4.29
CA ASN A 192 15.82 -5.97 5.13
C ASN A 192 14.65 -6.75 4.49
N VAL A 193 14.89 -7.51 3.42
CA VAL A 193 13.83 -8.21 2.68
C VAL A 193 12.96 -9.11 3.56
N ASP A 194 13.54 -9.75 4.58
CA ASP A 194 12.82 -10.60 5.54
C ASP A 194 11.85 -9.83 6.44
N ARG A 195 11.96 -8.50 6.46
CA ARG A 195 11.09 -7.61 7.22
C ARG A 195 9.94 -7.04 6.39
N PHE A 196 9.88 -7.32 5.09
CA PHE A 196 8.84 -6.78 4.23
C PHE A 196 7.58 -7.64 4.25
N THR A 197 6.44 -6.97 4.27
CA THR A 197 5.12 -7.60 4.27
C THR A 197 4.42 -7.48 2.93
N GLY A 198 4.72 -6.44 2.18
CA GLY A 198 4.15 -6.18 0.86
C GLY A 198 5.03 -5.22 0.08
N VAL A 199 4.81 -5.16 -1.23
CA VAL A 199 5.50 -4.23 -2.12
C VAL A 199 4.48 -3.58 -3.07
N HIS A 200 4.35 -2.26 -2.99
CA HIS A 200 3.69 -1.44 -4.00
C HIS A 200 4.69 -0.99 -5.07
N VAL A 201 4.23 -0.98 -6.31
CA VAL A 201 5.04 -0.64 -7.48
C VAL A 201 4.35 0.47 -8.27
N GLY A 202 4.95 1.63 -8.28
CA GLY A 202 4.63 2.76 -9.12
C GLY A 202 5.94 3.41 -9.59
N ASP A 203 5.89 4.28 -10.59
CA ASP A 203 7.07 4.99 -11.06
C ASP A 203 6.91 6.50 -10.90
N TRP A 204 8.01 7.23 -10.89
CA TRP A 204 8.05 8.67 -10.66
C TRP A 204 8.20 9.43 -11.97
N PHE A 205 7.32 10.39 -12.24
CA PHE A 205 7.46 11.25 -13.41
C PHE A 205 8.59 12.26 -13.25
N ALA A 206 9.37 12.48 -14.31
CA ALA A 206 10.50 13.41 -14.31
C ALA A 206 10.09 14.89 -14.13
N ASP A 207 8.85 15.25 -14.41
CA ASP A 207 8.30 16.60 -14.28
C ASP A 207 7.66 16.88 -12.91
N GLU A 208 7.86 15.97 -11.94
CA GLU A 208 7.42 16.10 -10.54
C GLU A 208 5.90 16.36 -10.41
N ARG A 209 5.10 15.93 -11.39
CA ARG A 209 3.63 15.99 -11.27
C ARG A 209 3.16 15.09 -10.13
N GLY A 210 1.97 15.37 -9.59
CA GLY A 210 1.46 14.68 -8.40
C GLY A 210 0.95 13.27 -8.63
N ASP A 211 0.71 12.87 -9.89
CA ASP A 211 0.30 11.51 -10.25
C ASP A 211 1.50 10.56 -10.39
N ARG A 212 1.23 9.25 -10.37
CA ARG A 212 2.25 8.22 -10.52
C ARG A 212 2.30 7.71 -11.96
N ALA A 213 3.51 7.47 -12.45
CA ALA A 213 3.73 6.78 -13.72
C ALA A 213 3.53 5.26 -13.56
N LEU A 214 3.16 4.60 -14.65
CA LEU A 214 3.18 3.15 -14.72
C LEU A 214 4.62 2.61 -14.59
N PRO A 215 4.81 1.40 -14.04
CA PRO A 215 6.14 0.81 -13.87
C PRO A 215 6.94 0.78 -15.18
N GLY A 216 8.11 1.43 -15.17
CA GLY A 216 9.00 1.55 -16.33
C GLY A 216 8.75 2.74 -17.24
N GLU A 217 7.73 3.56 -16.99
CA GLU A 217 7.44 4.79 -17.74
C GLU A 217 8.01 6.06 -17.08
N GLY A 218 8.62 5.91 -15.90
CA GLY A 218 9.19 7.00 -15.12
C GLY A 218 10.71 6.95 -15.02
N VAL A 219 11.23 7.58 -13.96
CA VAL A 219 12.68 7.75 -13.72
C VAL A 219 13.23 6.95 -12.54
N SER A 220 12.39 6.21 -11.80
CA SER A 220 12.76 5.56 -10.53
C SER A 220 13.56 4.27 -10.70
N ARG A 221 13.98 3.88 -11.88
CA ARG A 221 14.73 2.64 -12.14
C ARG A 221 14.02 1.38 -11.60
N ILE A 222 12.69 1.33 -11.70
CA ILE A 222 11.85 0.27 -11.10
C ILE A 222 12.35 -1.14 -11.41
N ARG A 223 12.72 -1.43 -12.67
CA ARG A 223 13.27 -2.75 -13.04
C ARG A 223 14.48 -3.17 -12.19
N GLU A 224 15.36 -2.22 -11.87
CA GLU A 224 16.55 -2.48 -11.06
C GLU A 224 16.17 -2.76 -9.61
N LEU A 225 15.26 -1.98 -9.04
CA LEU A 225 14.79 -2.15 -7.66
C LEU A 225 14.03 -3.47 -7.48
N LEU A 226 13.18 -3.86 -8.44
CA LEU A 226 12.51 -5.17 -8.43
C LEU A 226 13.52 -6.32 -8.50
N ARG A 227 14.59 -6.17 -9.30
CA ARG A 227 15.66 -7.18 -9.36
C ARG A 227 16.38 -7.31 -8.02
N VAL A 228 16.72 -6.18 -7.36
CA VAL A 228 17.34 -6.19 -6.04
C VAL A 228 16.47 -6.94 -5.03
N LEU A 229 15.18 -6.65 -4.97
CA LEU A 229 14.24 -7.34 -4.10
C LEU A 229 14.18 -8.85 -4.39
N ARG A 230 14.07 -9.23 -5.66
CA ARG A 230 14.02 -10.64 -6.06
C ARG A 230 15.31 -11.39 -5.71
N ASP A 231 16.46 -10.79 -6.01
CA ASP A 231 17.77 -11.38 -5.74
C ASP A 231 18.02 -11.52 -4.22
N ALA A 232 17.50 -10.59 -3.42
CA ALA A 232 17.52 -10.64 -1.97
C ALA A 232 16.56 -11.70 -1.38
N GLY A 233 15.64 -12.25 -2.17
CA GLY A 233 14.74 -13.32 -1.73
C GLY A 233 13.27 -12.96 -1.62
N TRP A 234 12.83 -11.78 -2.06
CA TRP A 234 11.40 -11.47 -2.11
C TRP A 234 10.64 -12.46 -3.01
N ARG A 235 9.50 -12.93 -2.52
CA ARG A 235 8.64 -13.90 -3.23
C ARG A 235 7.15 -13.54 -3.15
N GLY A 236 6.82 -12.38 -2.55
CA GLY A 236 5.45 -11.86 -2.51
C GLY A 236 5.01 -11.22 -3.83
N ALA A 237 3.89 -10.55 -3.80
CA ALA A 237 3.33 -9.90 -4.98
C ALA A 237 4.10 -8.63 -5.38
N TRP A 238 4.06 -8.31 -6.68
CA TRP A 238 4.26 -6.97 -7.20
C TRP A 238 2.88 -6.34 -7.37
N ASP A 239 2.51 -5.45 -6.48
CA ASP A 239 1.20 -4.82 -6.46
C ASP A 239 1.31 -3.40 -7.07
N VAL A 240 0.80 -3.24 -8.29
CA VAL A 240 0.86 -1.96 -9.00
C VAL A 240 -0.10 -0.98 -8.34
N GLU A 241 0.43 0.14 -7.84
CA GLU A 241 -0.37 1.16 -7.19
C GLU A 241 -0.16 2.53 -7.83
N ILE A 242 -1.19 3.00 -8.53
CA ILE A 242 -1.15 4.25 -9.29
C ILE A 242 -2.20 5.23 -8.77
N PHE A 243 -1.72 6.26 -8.08
CA PHE A 243 -2.52 7.44 -7.83
C PHE A 243 -2.47 8.32 -9.07
N GLY A 244 -3.62 8.64 -9.62
CA GLY A 244 -3.77 9.43 -10.82
C GLY A 244 -4.21 10.87 -10.53
N ASP A 245 -4.18 11.70 -11.56
CA ASP A 245 -4.80 13.02 -11.57
C ASP A 245 -6.10 12.95 -12.39
N PRO A 246 -7.28 13.16 -11.76
CA PRO A 246 -8.56 13.07 -12.49
C PRO A 246 -8.72 14.12 -13.58
N ASP A 247 -7.97 15.22 -13.52
CA ASP A 247 -8.00 16.30 -14.49
C ASP A 247 -7.00 16.12 -15.66
N SER A 248 -6.13 15.11 -15.57
CA SER A 248 -5.12 14.81 -16.58
C SER A 248 -5.59 13.72 -17.54
N SER A 249 -5.63 14.02 -18.84
CA SER A 249 -5.95 13.02 -19.87
C SER A 249 -4.92 11.89 -20.01
N ASP A 250 -3.72 12.09 -19.48
CA ASP A 250 -2.60 11.15 -19.55
C ASP A 250 -2.56 10.25 -18.31
N SER A 251 -3.38 10.57 -17.30
CA SER A 251 -3.48 9.78 -16.07
C SER A 251 -4.13 8.43 -16.32
N LEU A 252 -3.71 7.43 -15.55
CA LEU A 252 -4.36 6.11 -15.55
C LEU A 252 -5.86 6.22 -15.19
N TRP A 253 -6.23 7.18 -14.33
CA TRP A 253 -7.60 7.40 -13.90
C TRP A 253 -8.53 7.97 -15.02
N ALA A 254 -7.96 8.42 -16.14
CA ALA A 254 -8.75 8.87 -17.30
C ALA A 254 -9.28 7.72 -18.18
N TYR A 255 -8.77 6.50 -17.99
CA TYR A 255 -9.19 5.34 -18.76
C TYR A 255 -10.33 4.57 -18.08
N ASP A 256 -11.12 3.84 -18.88
CA ASP A 256 -12.03 2.85 -18.32
C ASP A 256 -11.24 1.72 -17.63
N VAL A 257 -11.91 0.99 -16.74
CA VAL A 257 -11.28 -0.03 -15.90
C VAL A 257 -10.57 -1.13 -16.70
N ASP A 258 -11.13 -1.52 -17.85
CA ASP A 258 -10.55 -2.59 -18.69
C ASP A 258 -9.26 -2.13 -19.37
N GLU A 259 -9.23 -0.89 -19.86
CA GLU A 259 -8.02 -0.31 -20.46
C GLU A 259 -6.97 -0.02 -19.39
N ALA A 260 -7.36 0.55 -18.25
CA ALA A 260 -6.45 0.82 -17.12
C ALA A 260 -5.78 -0.48 -16.65
N ALA A 261 -6.53 -1.54 -16.43
CA ALA A 261 -6.00 -2.84 -16.01
C ALA A 261 -5.04 -3.44 -17.06
N ARG A 262 -5.37 -3.37 -18.36
CA ARG A 262 -4.49 -3.88 -19.43
C ARG A 262 -3.18 -3.10 -19.51
N ARG A 263 -3.22 -1.76 -19.37
CA ARG A 263 -2.01 -0.92 -19.36
C ARG A 263 -1.12 -1.23 -18.17
N ALA A 264 -1.71 -1.31 -16.97
CA ALA A 264 -0.96 -1.65 -15.76
C ALA A 264 -0.31 -3.04 -15.86
N TYR A 265 -1.05 -4.04 -16.37
CA TYR A 265 -0.51 -5.39 -16.59
C TYR A 265 0.65 -5.41 -17.59
N ALA A 266 0.50 -4.73 -18.72
CA ALA A 266 1.56 -4.63 -19.72
C ALA A 266 2.81 -3.94 -19.17
N ALA A 267 2.64 -2.86 -18.38
CA ALA A 267 3.73 -2.13 -17.78
C ALA A 267 4.51 -3.00 -16.78
N ILE A 268 3.84 -3.59 -15.79
CA ILE A 268 4.52 -4.42 -14.78
C ILE A 268 5.16 -5.66 -15.41
N SER A 269 4.50 -6.31 -16.36
CA SER A 269 5.06 -7.46 -17.08
C SER A 269 6.31 -7.10 -17.87
N SER A 270 6.44 -5.87 -18.35
CA SER A 270 7.61 -5.40 -19.09
C SER A 270 8.84 -5.20 -18.22
N VAL A 271 8.65 -4.93 -16.93
CA VAL A 271 9.73 -4.63 -15.96
C VAL A 271 9.96 -5.75 -14.95
N ASP A 272 9.03 -6.71 -14.85
CA ASP A 272 9.21 -7.87 -13.99
C ASP A 272 10.52 -8.58 -14.36
N PRO A 273 11.45 -8.70 -13.43
CA PRO A 273 12.69 -9.43 -13.67
C PRO A 273 12.39 -10.93 -13.66
N ASP A 274 12.32 -11.59 -14.77
CA ASP A 274 12.10 -13.06 -14.96
C ASP A 274 12.86 -13.97 -13.98
#